data_3516f8131d84dfb44982f85e695ca05e
#
_entry.id   3516f8131d84dfb44982f85e695ca05e
#
_cell.length_a   1.000
_cell.length_b   1.000
_cell.length_c   1.000
_cell.angle_alpha   90.00
_cell.angle_beta   90.00
_cell.angle_gamma   90.00
#
_symmetry.space_group_name_H-M   'P 1'
#
loop_
_entity.id
_entity.type
_entity.pdbx_description
1 polymer ?
#
loop_
_entity_poly.entity_id
_entity_poly.type
_entity_poly.pdbx_seq_one_letter_code
_entity_poly.pdbx_strand_id
1 'polypeptide(L)'
;MPARIVSAALIATAFSLSAAFAANQTVPASAEGQIEFNAPSGNIGCIYTPKGGTSTYQPQDGGPELSCSRVEPSYVTVILGPKGPATLIKNPGEQGCCSDVTKLQYGNNWSKGPFSCQSSTKGLSCTGSNGHGFFLSKTKATAK
;
A
#
# COMPACT_ATOMS: atom_id res chain seq x y z
N MET A 1 -45.97 22.72 -52.72
CA MET A 1 -45.20 23.11 -51.55
C MET A 1 -44.24 22.01 -51.24
N PRO A 2 -42.95 22.20 -51.35
CA PRO A 2 -41.99 21.15 -51.04
C PRO A 2 -41.77 21.03 -49.53
N ALA A 3 -41.93 19.85 -48.98
CA ALA A 3 -41.63 19.52 -47.61
C ALA A 3 -40.11 19.51 -47.38
N ARG A 4 -39.63 20.30 -46.40
CA ARG A 4 -38.25 20.30 -45.98
C ARG A 4 -38.07 19.18 -44.95
N ILE A 5 -37.28 18.16 -45.32
CA ILE A 5 -36.82 17.10 -44.40
C ILE A 5 -35.63 17.68 -43.62
N VAL A 6 -35.80 17.88 -42.32
CA VAL A 6 -34.72 18.24 -41.41
C VAL A 6 -34.11 16.96 -40.89
N SER A 7 -32.94 16.59 -41.39
CA SER A 7 -32.16 15.47 -40.87
C SER A 7 -31.46 15.90 -39.58
N ALA A 8 -31.89 15.37 -38.46
CA ALA A 8 -31.21 15.51 -37.21
C ALA A 8 -30.03 14.50 -37.13
N ALA A 9 -28.82 15.00 -37.20
CA ALA A 9 -27.63 14.18 -37.00
C ALA A 9 -27.43 13.96 -35.47
N LEU A 10 -27.62 12.72 -35.02
CA LEU A 10 -27.27 12.28 -33.69
C LEU A 10 -25.74 12.11 -33.60
N ILE A 11 -25.09 13.02 -32.89
CA ILE A 11 -23.67 12.89 -32.54
C ILE A 11 -23.58 12.00 -31.31
N ALA A 12 -23.19 10.74 -31.52
CA ALA A 12 -22.88 9.81 -30.45
C ALA A 12 -21.45 10.15 -29.90
N THR A 13 -21.38 10.81 -28.76
CA THR A 13 -20.11 10.98 -28.03
C THR A 13 -19.75 9.65 -27.36
N ALA A 14 -18.76 8.97 -27.92
CA ALA A 14 -18.18 7.79 -27.29
C ALA A 14 -17.32 8.25 -26.10
N PHE A 15 -17.79 8.01 -24.88
CA PHE A 15 -16.97 8.12 -23.67
C PHE A 15 -16.01 6.93 -23.64
N SER A 16 -14.74 7.17 -23.95
CA SER A 16 -13.68 6.19 -23.74
C SER A 16 -13.38 6.12 -22.25
N LEU A 17 -13.85 5.08 -21.56
CA LEU A 17 -13.39 4.75 -20.22
C LEU A 17 -11.93 4.25 -20.34
N SER A 18 -10.97 5.12 -20.04
CA SER A 18 -9.58 4.70 -19.85
C SER A 18 -9.51 3.96 -18.52
N ALA A 19 -9.37 2.63 -18.55
CA ALA A 19 -9.04 1.84 -17.38
C ALA A 19 -7.62 2.23 -16.96
N ALA A 20 -7.49 2.92 -15.84
CA ALA A 20 -6.19 3.18 -15.23
C ALA A 20 -5.68 1.86 -14.62
N PHE A 21 -4.72 1.23 -15.26
CA PHE A 21 -4.03 0.06 -14.69
C PHE A 21 -3.09 0.52 -13.57
N ALA A 22 -3.16 -0.18 -12.43
CA ALA A 22 -2.21 0.03 -11.36
C ALA A 22 -0.78 -0.32 -11.84
N ALA A 23 0.15 0.63 -11.70
CA ALA A 23 1.54 0.42 -12.07
C ALA A 23 2.33 -0.16 -10.89
N ASN A 24 3.24 -1.12 -11.17
CA ASN A 24 4.20 -1.58 -10.19
C ASN A 24 5.29 -0.51 -10.00
N GLN A 25 5.41 -0.03 -8.79
CA GLN A 25 6.41 0.97 -8.42
C GLN A 25 7.59 0.28 -7.74
N THR A 26 8.78 0.53 -8.25
CA THR A 26 10.02 0.09 -7.60
C THR A 26 10.39 1.07 -6.50
N VAL A 27 10.71 0.55 -5.31
CA VAL A 27 11.27 1.30 -4.19
C VAL A 27 12.67 0.79 -3.93
N PRO A 28 13.68 1.67 -3.85
CA PRO A 28 15.06 1.28 -3.61
C PRO A 28 15.22 0.54 -2.28
N ALA A 29 16.09 -0.46 -2.27
CA ALA A 29 16.50 -1.15 -1.05
C ALA A 29 17.80 -0.54 -0.49
N SER A 30 17.96 -0.60 0.83
CA SER A 30 19.24 -0.33 1.49
C SER A 30 20.27 -1.40 1.14
N ALA A 31 21.53 -1.18 1.54
CA ALA A 31 22.60 -2.17 1.36
C ALA A 31 22.31 -3.51 2.02
N GLU A 32 21.48 -3.52 3.09
CA GLU A 32 21.06 -4.73 3.80
C GLU A 32 19.73 -5.32 3.28
N GLY A 33 19.19 -4.76 2.18
CA GLY A 33 17.95 -5.23 1.56
C GLY A 33 16.65 -4.75 2.21
N GLN A 34 16.71 -3.85 3.19
CA GLN A 34 15.55 -3.23 3.78
C GLN A 34 14.94 -2.21 2.80
N ILE A 35 13.61 -2.16 2.74
CA ILE A 35 12.89 -1.24 1.85
C ILE A 35 11.92 -0.43 2.71
N GLU A 36 11.97 0.89 2.55
CA GLU A 36 11.08 1.80 3.26
C GLU A 36 10.27 2.65 2.27
N PHE A 37 8.98 2.77 2.53
CA PHE A 37 8.11 3.65 1.76
C PHE A 37 6.97 4.20 2.60
N ASN A 38 6.48 5.38 2.22
CA ASN A 38 5.31 5.98 2.83
C ASN A 38 4.15 6.04 1.85
N ALA A 39 2.92 6.07 2.36
CA ALA A 39 1.79 6.56 1.59
C ALA A 39 1.97 8.06 1.27
N PRO A 40 1.38 8.58 0.17
CA PRO A 40 1.55 9.99 -0.21
C PRO A 40 1.13 10.99 0.86
N SER A 41 0.16 10.65 1.72
CA SER A 41 -0.26 11.50 2.85
C SER A 41 0.81 11.68 3.93
N GLY A 42 1.83 10.81 3.98
CA GLY A 42 2.81 10.77 5.06
C GLY A 42 2.29 10.18 6.38
N ASN A 43 1.03 9.77 6.43
CA ASN A 43 0.40 9.23 7.65
C ASN A 43 0.63 7.72 7.84
N ILE A 44 1.04 7.02 6.79
CA ILE A 44 1.30 5.59 6.80
C ILE A 44 2.71 5.36 6.25
N GLY A 45 3.53 4.62 6.97
CA GLY A 45 4.85 4.22 6.53
C GLY A 45 5.05 2.73 6.71
N CYS A 46 5.80 2.12 5.79
CA CYS A 46 6.09 0.70 5.77
C CYS A 46 7.58 0.43 5.70
N ILE A 47 7.98 -0.62 6.37
CA ILE A 47 9.33 -1.18 6.33
C ILE A 47 9.23 -2.65 5.98
N TYR A 48 9.86 -3.03 4.88
CA TYR A 48 10.15 -4.41 4.55
C TYR A 48 11.52 -4.78 5.09
N THR A 49 11.59 -5.85 5.86
CA THR A 49 12.84 -6.42 6.35
C THR A 49 13.06 -7.78 5.69
N PRO A 50 14.23 -8.04 5.08
CA PRO A 50 14.50 -9.30 4.40
C PRO A 50 14.61 -10.47 5.38
N LYS A 51 14.54 -11.68 4.86
CA LYS A 51 14.81 -12.90 5.62
C LYS A 51 16.19 -12.80 6.28
N GLY A 52 16.24 -13.15 7.56
CA GLY A 52 17.46 -13.06 8.37
C GLY A 52 17.66 -11.69 9.02
N GLY A 53 16.83 -10.70 8.68
CA GLY A 53 16.90 -9.36 9.27
C GLY A 53 18.01 -8.48 8.70
N THR A 54 18.34 -7.45 9.46
CA THR A 54 19.45 -6.53 9.22
C THR A 54 20.39 -6.52 10.43
N SER A 55 21.46 -5.74 10.38
CA SER A 55 22.39 -5.57 11.49
C SER A 55 21.72 -4.96 12.75
N THR A 56 20.64 -4.20 12.56
CA THR A 56 19.96 -3.46 13.64
C THR A 56 18.59 -4.05 14.02
N TYR A 57 18.00 -4.89 13.19
CA TYR A 57 16.68 -5.45 13.42
C TYR A 57 16.58 -6.90 12.94
N GLN A 58 16.06 -7.76 13.80
CA GLN A 58 15.81 -9.17 13.52
C GLN A 58 14.31 -9.47 13.68
N PRO A 59 13.58 -9.85 12.61
CA PRO A 59 12.22 -10.33 12.75
C PRO A 59 12.13 -11.52 13.70
N GLN A 60 11.10 -11.54 14.54
CA GLN A 60 10.95 -12.56 15.57
C GLN A 60 10.84 -13.98 15.00
N ASP A 61 10.25 -14.12 13.80
CA ASP A 61 10.07 -15.39 13.09
C ASP A 61 11.15 -15.67 12.04
N GLY A 62 12.21 -14.86 11.99
CA GLY A 62 13.28 -14.95 11.00
C GLY A 62 12.98 -14.23 9.67
N GLY A 63 11.77 -13.71 9.49
CA GLY A 63 11.37 -12.93 8.30
C GLY A 63 11.25 -13.77 7.01
N PRO A 64 10.99 -13.11 5.87
CA PRO A 64 10.87 -11.66 5.72
C PRO A 64 9.65 -11.09 6.45
N GLU A 65 9.69 -9.80 6.76
CA GLU A 65 8.64 -9.12 7.50
C GLU A 65 8.25 -7.81 6.81
N LEU A 66 6.95 -7.52 6.80
CA LEU A 66 6.42 -6.22 6.43
C LEU A 66 5.76 -5.58 7.65
N SER A 67 6.30 -4.46 8.11
CA SER A 67 5.75 -3.68 9.21
C SER A 67 5.28 -2.34 8.69
N CYS A 68 4.00 -2.03 8.89
CA CYS A 68 3.42 -0.74 8.51
C CYS A 68 2.80 -0.05 9.71
N SER A 69 3.04 1.25 9.85
CA SER A 69 2.50 2.06 10.93
C SER A 69 1.65 3.20 10.39
N ARG A 70 0.61 3.56 11.14
CA ARG A 70 -0.22 4.75 10.92
C ARG A 70 -0.13 5.68 12.13
N VAL A 71 0.08 6.97 11.89
CA VAL A 71 0.27 7.98 12.95
C VAL A 71 -1.08 8.48 13.48
N GLU A 72 -1.91 9.04 12.60
CA GLU A 72 -3.17 9.67 12.97
C GLU A 72 -4.39 8.84 12.57
N PRO A 73 -5.49 8.84 13.34
CA PRO A 73 -5.76 9.60 14.58
C PRO A 73 -5.19 8.94 15.83
N SER A 74 -4.74 7.72 15.75
CA SER A 74 -4.05 6.99 16.81
C SER A 74 -2.95 6.13 16.22
N TYR A 75 -1.83 6.05 16.91
CA TYR A 75 -0.70 5.27 16.43
C TYR A 75 -1.00 3.78 16.51
N VAL A 76 -0.85 3.11 15.38
CA VAL A 76 -0.96 1.65 15.27
C VAL A 76 0.16 1.11 14.39
N THR A 77 0.58 -0.11 14.66
CA THR A 77 1.53 -0.86 13.83
C THR A 77 0.91 -2.19 13.46
N VAL A 78 1.05 -2.60 12.20
CA VAL A 78 0.68 -3.93 11.73
C VAL A 78 1.92 -4.65 11.25
N ILE A 79 2.09 -5.88 11.71
CA ILE A 79 3.20 -6.75 11.33
C ILE A 79 2.65 -7.93 10.54
N LEU A 80 3.19 -8.16 9.35
CA LEU A 80 2.85 -9.29 8.48
C LEU A 80 4.12 -10.09 8.21
N GLY A 81 4.12 -11.34 8.63
CA GLY A 81 5.17 -12.32 8.33
C GLY A 81 4.80 -13.19 7.12
N PRO A 82 5.67 -14.16 6.76
CA PRO A 82 5.41 -15.08 5.65
C PRO A 82 4.36 -16.14 5.99
N LYS A 83 4.04 -16.29 7.26
CA LYS A 83 3.09 -17.30 7.79
C LYS A 83 2.14 -16.66 8.79
N GLY A 84 0.91 -17.17 8.81
CA GLY A 84 -0.11 -16.73 9.76
C GLY A 84 -0.69 -15.36 9.48
N PRO A 85 -1.65 -14.93 10.31
CA PRO A 85 -2.34 -13.64 10.16
C PRO A 85 -1.44 -12.45 10.50
N ALA A 86 -1.80 -11.30 9.95
CA ALA A 86 -1.18 -10.04 10.34
C ALA A 86 -1.54 -9.69 11.79
N THR A 87 -0.60 -9.11 12.52
CA THR A 87 -0.76 -8.70 13.92
C THR A 87 -0.93 -7.18 13.99
N LEU A 88 -2.07 -6.72 14.52
CA LEU A 88 -2.35 -5.31 14.77
C LEU A 88 -1.99 -4.96 16.22
N ILE A 89 -1.08 -3.99 16.38
CA ILE A 89 -0.63 -3.48 17.67
C ILE A 89 -1.13 -2.04 17.82
N LYS A 90 -1.95 -1.79 18.83
CA LYS A 90 -2.43 -0.44 19.16
C LYS A 90 -1.50 0.21 20.18
N ASN A 91 -1.16 1.46 19.95
CA ASN A 91 -0.29 2.26 20.82
C ASN A 91 1.02 1.52 21.17
N PRO A 92 1.86 1.18 20.15
CA PRO A 92 3.05 0.33 20.38
C PRO A 92 4.18 0.99 21.20
N GLY A 93 3.95 2.11 21.81
CA GLY A 93 4.91 2.80 22.68
C GLY A 93 5.81 3.76 21.91
N GLU A 94 6.81 3.27 21.20
CA GLU A 94 7.68 4.11 20.37
C GLU A 94 7.08 4.36 19.00
N GLN A 95 6.96 5.64 18.65
CA GLN A 95 6.45 6.07 17.35
C GLN A 95 7.62 6.28 16.39
N GLY A 96 7.97 5.24 15.63
CA GLY A 96 9.07 5.27 14.67
C GLY A 96 8.69 5.72 13.26
N CYS A 97 7.41 5.89 12.97
CA CYS A 97 6.94 6.36 11.65
C CYS A 97 6.84 7.89 11.66
N CYS A 98 6.96 8.58 10.58
CA CYS A 98 7.28 8.16 9.24
C CYS A 98 8.33 9.13 8.71
N SER A 99 9.51 8.62 8.40
CA SER A 99 10.61 9.41 7.84
C SER A 99 10.25 9.92 6.44
N ASP A 100 11.00 10.90 5.93
CA ASP A 100 10.85 11.35 4.55
C ASP A 100 11.58 10.36 3.61
N VAL A 101 10.85 9.34 3.19
CA VAL A 101 11.31 8.28 2.29
C VAL A 101 10.46 8.24 1.03
N THR A 102 10.80 7.34 0.10
CA THR A 102 10.05 7.15 -1.14
C THR A 102 8.56 6.98 -0.88
N LYS A 103 7.73 7.71 -1.62
CA LYS A 103 6.26 7.59 -1.55
C LYS A 103 5.75 6.59 -2.56
N LEU A 104 4.99 5.60 -2.09
CA LEU A 104 4.21 4.72 -2.95
C LEU A 104 2.99 5.49 -3.45
N GLN A 105 3.05 5.95 -4.70
CA GLN A 105 2.04 6.84 -5.26
C GLN A 105 0.65 6.19 -5.30
N TYR A 106 -0.39 7.00 -5.16
CA TYR A 106 -1.77 6.52 -5.29
C TYR A 106 -2.00 5.87 -6.65
N GLY A 107 -2.68 4.73 -6.65
CA GLY A 107 -2.90 3.90 -7.82
C GLY A 107 -1.77 2.93 -8.14
N ASN A 108 -0.63 3.03 -7.47
CA ASN A 108 0.49 2.13 -7.69
C ASN A 108 0.50 0.95 -6.71
N ASN A 109 1.12 -0.13 -7.15
CA ASN A 109 1.43 -1.31 -6.37
C ASN A 109 2.92 -1.40 -6.08
N TRP A 110 3.25 -2.04 -4.98
CA TRP A 110 4.61 -2.46 -4.64
C TRP A 110 4.58 -3.93 -4.24
N SER A 111 5.63 -4.67 -4.59
CA SER A 111 5.77 -6.07 -4.20
C SER A 111 7.21 -6.40 -3.88
N LYS A 112 7.41 -7.19 -2.83
CA LYS A 112 8.71 -7.77 -2.49
C LYS A 112 8.52 -9.07 -1.69
N GLY A 113 9.24 -10.13 -2.08
CA GLY A 113 9.09 -11.44 -1.44
C GLY A 113 7.63 -11.91 -1.48
N PRO A 114 7.05 -12.36 -0.35
CA PRO A 114 5.67 -12.81 -0.30
C PRO A 114 4.65 -11.67 -0.20
N PHE A 115 5.08 -10.40 -0.12
CA PHE A 115 4.21 -9.27 0.17
C PHE A 115 3.88 -8.44 -1.06
N SER A 116 2.67 -7.91 -1.09
CA SER A 116 2.20 -6.96 -2.08
C SER A 116 1.34 -5.89 -1.42
N CYS A 117 1.58 -4.63 -1.75
CA CYS A 117 0.82 -3.49 -1.25
C CYS A 117 0.22 -2.68 -2.40
N GLN A 118 -0.99 -2.19 -2.21
CA GLN A 118 -1.68 -1.28 -3.10
C GLN A 118 -1.97 0.04 -2.39
N SER A 119 -1.50 1.14 -2.96
CA SER A 119 -1.75 2.48 -2.47
C SER A 119 -2.96 3.10 -3.17
N SER A 120 -3.87 3.66 -2.40
CA SER A 120 -5.02 4.41 -2.92
C SER A 120 -5.36 5.59 -2.03
N THR A 121 -6.19 6.51 -2.53
CA THR A 121 -6.70 7.62 -1.71
C THR A 121 -7.56 7.17 -0.54
N LYS A 122 -8.04 5.92 -0.56
CA LYS A 122 -8.81 5.30 0.54
C LYS A 122 -7.93 4.72 1.64
N GLY A 123 -6.67 4.38 1.35
CA GLY A 123 -5.74 3.79 2.28
C GLY A 123 -4.72 2.86 1.61
N LEU A 124 -3.96 2.17 2.44
CA LEU A 124 -2.97 1.18 2.04
C LEU A 124 -3.47 -0.23 2.36
N SER A 125 -3.55 -1.08 1.35
CA SER A 125 -3.89 -2.49 1.47
C SER A 125 -2.68 -3.34 1.17
N CYS A 126 -2.26 -4.20 2.10
CA CYS A 126 -1.15 -5.13 1.91
C CYS A 126 -1.59 -6.56 2.15
N THR A 127 -1.08 -7.49 1.34
CA THR A 127 -1.36 -8.92 1.43
C THR A 127 -0.08 -9.74 1.34
N GLY A 128 -0.09 -10.88 2.00
CA GLY A 128 0.92 -11.92 1.83
C GLY A 128 0.45 -13.01 0.86
N SER A 129 1.38 -13.80 0.33
CA SER A 129 1.09 -14.92 -0.56
C SER A 129 0.24 -16.03 0.09
N ASN A 130 0.15 -16.03 1.42
CA ASN A 130 -0.67 -16.95 2.22
C ASN A 130 -2.14 -16.49 2.38
N GLY A 131 -2.54 -15.36 1.78
CA GLY A 131 -3.89 -14.81 1.85
C GLY A 131 -4.18 -13.93 3.07
N HIS A 132 -3.26 -13.83 4.02
CA HIS A 132 -3.34 -12.89 5.14
C HIS A 132 -2.94 -11.48 4.69
N GLY A 133 -3.35 -10.47 5.45
CA GLY A 133 -3.02 -9.10 5.12
C GLY A 133 -3.64 -8.08 6.06
N PHE A 134 -3.58 -6.82 5.66
CA PHE A 134 -4.12 -5.73 6.45
C PHE A 134 -4.54 -4.54 5.58
N PHE A 135 -5.32 -3.66 6.18
CA PHE A 135 -5.70 -2.37 5.61
C PHE A 135 -5.49 -1.27 6.63
N LEU A 136 -4.83 -0.20 6.22
CA LEU A 136 -4.62 1.01 7.02
C LEU A 136 -5.15 2.23 6.28
N SER A 137 -5.96 3.03 6.97
CA SER A 137 -6.39 4.35 6.54
C SER A 137 -6.50 5.27 7.75
N LYS A 138 -6.79 6.55 7.53
CA LYS A 138 -7.03 7.50 8.62
C LYS A 138 -8.14 7.06 9.56
N THR A 139 -9.16 6.37 9.05
CA THR A 139 -10.35 5.98 9.82
C THR A 139 -10.38 4.50 10.18
N LYS A 140 -9.56 3.67 9.58
CA LYS A 140 -9.65 2.21 9.72
C LYS A 140 -8.28 1.56 9.80
N ALA A 141 -8.15 0.60 10.69
CA ALA A 141 -6.99 -0.28 10.80
C ALA A 141 -7.51 -1.70 11.05
N THR A 142 -7.27 -2.61 10.12
CA THR A 142 -7.70 -4.00 10.20
C THR A 142 -6.59 -4.95 9.77
N ALA A 143 -6.53 -6.11 10.42
CA ALA A 143 -5.60 -7.19 10.13
C ALA A 143 -6.34 -8.53 10.09
N LYS A 144 -5.86 -9.46 9.25
CA LYS A 144 -6.40 -10.82 9.12
C LYS A 144 -5.31 -11.83 8.76
#